data_6f27f2032c0cdaedd0cd897d223976cc
#
_entry.id   6f27f2032c0cdaedd0cd897d223976cc
#
_cell.length_a   1.000
_cell.length_b   1.000
_cell.length_c   1.000
_cell.angle_alpha   90.00
_cell.angle_beta   90.00
_cell.angle_gamma   90.00
#
_symmetry.space_group_name_H-M   'P 1'
#
loop_
_entity.id
_entity.type
_entity.pdbx_description
1 polymer ?
#
loop_
_entity_poly.entity_id
_entity_poly.type
_entity_poly.pdbx_seq_one_letter_code
_entity_poly.pdbx_strand_id
1 'polypeptide(L)'
;NNWLKNVFAKQSLDNIVYLNIHEYIHTQQNGGNNRVLNQSIKEGSCDFIAELTIEKPIITQYLTYGKNHEKEIKELFKKEMFSNNFTNWLYNGSQKEENADLGYYVGYEICKSYYNNSADKSQAIKDIIELNYNDDKAVEDFLYKSKYFNEKINKRKIIKDYSKNQPYIVKIEPFKNKSKNVKPELKELKINFSKEMNTQYFSISYSEKGKDYFPITKVKGYENNDKTLVLLIDLKPNKEYEFIITNKSFMSKEGYSLISEEYQVKFKTK
;
A
#
# COMPACT_ATOMS: atom_id res chain seq x y z
N ASN A 1 -17.89 -9.88 -24.06
CA ASN A 1 -17.35 -9.27 -22.86
C ASN A 1 -18.44 -8.41 -22.17
N ASN A 2 -19.38 -9.11 -21.48
CA ASN A 2 -20.57 -8.48 -20.88
C ASN A 2 -20.22 -7.49 -19.76
N TRP A 3 -19.09 -7.66 -19.06
CA TRP A 3 -18.63 -6.76 -18.00
C TRP A 3 -18.31 -5.36 -18.53
N LEU A 4 -17.51 -5.26 -19.59
CA LEU A 4 -17.19 -3.97 -20.22
C LEU A 4 -18.45 -3.26 -20.72
N LYS A 5 -19.38 -3.98 -21.37
CA LYS A 5 -20.65 -3.41 -21.82
C LYS A 5 -21.47 -2.85 -20.64
N ASN A 6 -21.50 -3.55 -19.52
CA ASN A 6 -22.23 -3.11 -18.33
C ASN A 6 -21.57 -1.90 -17.63
N VAL A 7 -20.23 -1.84 -17.63
CA VAL A 7 -19.48 -0.70 -17.09
C VAL A 7 -19.75 0.54 -17.95
N PHE A 8 -19.64 0.45 -19.27
CA PHE A 8 -19.87 1.59 -20.16
C PHE A 8 -21.34 2.00 -20.25
N ALA A 9 -22.28 1.08 -20.15
CA ALA A 9 -23.71 1.39 -20.20
C ALA A 9 -24.25 2.11 -18.95
N LYS A 10 -23.53 2.05 -17.82
CA LYS A 10 -23.89 2.72 -16.56
C LYS A 10 -23.17 4.05 -16.34
N GLN A 11 -22.22 4.41 -17.19
CA GLN A 11 -21.49 5.67 -17.05
C GLN A 11 -22.27 6.82 -17.69
N SER A 12 -22.47 7.89 -16.93
CA SER A 12 -22.97 9.14 -17.46
C SER A 12 -21.89 9.83 -18.31
N LEU A 13 -22.30 10.71 -19.23
CA LEU A 13 -21.38 11.51 -20.03
C LEU A 13 -20.47 12.37 -19.12
N ASP A 14 -21.01 12.89 -18.02
CA ASP A 14 -20.26 13.67 -17.03
C ASP A 14 -19.13 12.84 -16.39
N ASN A 15 -19.35 11.55 -16.12
CA ASN A 15 -18.30 10.64 -15.61
C ASN A 15 -17.18 10.41 -16.63
N ILE A 16 -17.52 10.33 -17.91
CA ILE A 16 -16.52 10.16 -18.98
C ILE A 16 -15.64 11.40 -19.08
N VAL A 17 -16.25 12.60 -19.03
CA VAL A 17 -15.50 13.86 -19.05
C VAL A 17 -14.60 13.98 -17.82
N TYR A 18 -15.12 13.69 -16.63
CA TYR A 18 -14.35 13.67 -15.38
C TYR A 18 -13.13 12.74 -15.47
N LEU A 19 -13.34 11.47 -15.86
CA LEU A 19 -12.25 10.50 -15.96
C LEU A 19 -11.17 10.94 -16.96
N ASN A 20 -11.56 11.50 -18.11
CA ASN A 20 -10.59 11.99 -19.08
C ASN A 20 -9.77 13.17 -18.55
N ILE A 21 -10.36 14.07 -17.78
CA ILE A 21 -9.62 15.17 -17.16
C ILE A 21 -8.70 14.62 -16.09
N HIS A 22 -9.15 13.70 -15.23
CA HIS A 22 -8.34 13.03 -14.23
C HIS A 22 -7.08 12.41 -14.85
N GLU A 23 -7.23 11.60 -15.88
CA GLU A 23 -6.10 10.96 -16.58
C GLU A 23 -5.21 11.98 -17.29
N TYR A 24 -5.79 13.05 -17.85
CA TYR A 24 -5.01 14.12 -18.46
C TYR A 24 -4.12 14.84 -17.44
N ILE A 25 -4.62 15.09 -16.22
CA ILE A 25 -3.80 15.71 -15.15
C ILE A 25 -2.60 14.82 -14.81
N HIS A 26 -2.76 13.49 -14.76
CA HIS A 26 -1.65 12.58 -14.58
C HIS A 26 -0.51 12.77 -15.58
N THR A 27 -0.82 13.17 -16.82
CA THR A 27 0.21 13.45 -17.85
C THR A 27 1.02 14.72 -17.58
N GLN A 28 0.51 15.60 -16.72
CA GLN A 28 1.15 16.87 -16.34
C GLN A 28 1.92 16.78 -15.01
N GLN A 29 1.67 15.74 -14.23
CA GLN A 29 2.29 15.56 -12.91
C GLN A 29 3.72 15.06 -12.99
N ASN A 30 4.55 15.48 -12.04
CA ASN A 30 5.94 15.07 -11.90
C ASN A 30 6.10 13.92 -10.91
N GLY A 31 6.49 12.75 -11.43
CA GLY A 31 6.92 11.63 -10.62
C GLY A 31 5.81 10.90 -9.88
N GLY A 32 6.19 10.25 -8.80
CA GLY A 32 5.38 9.44 -7.90
C GLY A 32 6.23 8.40 -7.20
N ASN A 33 6.00 8.17 -5.93
CA ASN A 33 6.69 7.14 -5.16
C ASN A 33 5.69 6.25 -4.42
N ASN A 34 6.21 5.25 -3.72
CA ASN A 34 5.37 4.24 -3.05
C ASN A 34 4.92 4.65 -1.64
N ARG A 35 4.93 5.94 -1.29
CA ARG A 35 4.46 6.40 0.02
C ARG A 35 2.99 6.78 -0.03
N VAL A 36 2.21 6.35 0.96
CA VAL A 36 0.76 6.58 1.02
C VAL A 36 0.41 8.07 0.85
N LEU A 37 1.09 8.96 1.58
CA LEU A 37 0.84 10.40 1.49
C LEU A 37 1.05 10.94 0.06
N ASN A 38 2.20 10.61 -0.55
CA ASN A 38 2.57 11.12 -1.86
C ASN A 38 1.57 10.64 -2.93
N GLN A 39 1.23 9.37 -2.88
CA GLN A 39 0.31 8.79 -3.86
C GLN A 39 -1.13 9.27 -3.63
N SER A 40 -1.57 9.41 -2.38
CA SER A 40 -2.91 9.97 -2.09
C SER A 40 -3.07 11.39 -2.62
N ILE A 41 -2.07 12.27 -2.39
CA ILE A 41 -2.14 13.64 -2.92
C ILE A 41 -2.08 13.63 -4.45
N LYS A 42 -1.25 12.77 -5.05
CA LYS A 42 -1.15 12.65 -6.50
C LYS A 42 -2.49 12.29 -7.15
N GLU A 43 -3.15 11.24 -6.65
CA GLU A 43 -4.45 10.80 -7.15
C GLU A 43 -5.57 11.82 -6.86
N GLY A 44 -5.67 12.25 -5.60
CA GLY A 44 -6.72 13.18 -5.18
C GLY A 44 -6.60 14.57 -5.80
N SER A 45 -5.40 14.98 -6.23
CA SER A 45 -5.21 16.23 -6.98
C SER A 45 -5.87 16.17 -8.35
N CYS A 46 -5.85 15.02 -9.02
CA CYS A 46 -6.53 14.83 -10.30
C CYS A 46 -8.03 15.01 -10.17
N ASP A 47 -8.63 14.44 -9.10
CA ASP A 47 -10.04 14.62 -8.79
C ASP A 47 -10.38 16.07 -8.50
N PHE A 48 -9.56 16.73 -7.67
CA PHE A 48 -9.81 18.13 -7.31
C PHE A 48 -9.71 19.06 -8.52
N ILE A 49 -8.70 18.92 -9.36
CA ILE A 49 -8.55 19.73 -10.57
C ILE A 49 -9.65 19.41 -11.60
N ALA A 50 -10.07 18.15 -11.71
CA ALA A 50 -11.21 17.78 -12.56
C ALA A 50 -12.49 18.46 -12.10
N GLU A 51 -12.78 18.48 -10.79
CA GLU A 51 -13.94 19.19 -10.21
C GLU A 51 -13.91 20.69 -10.52
N LEU A 52 -12.76 21.34 -10.38
CA LEU A 52 -12.61 22.77 -10.73
C LEU A 52 -12.84 23.01 -12.22
N THR A 53 -12.37 22.08 -13.08
CA THR A 53 -12.46 22.24 -14.54
C THR A 53 -13.88 22.06 -15.07
N ILE A 54 -14.64 21.12 -14.51
CA ILE A 54 -16.02 20.84 -14.93
C ILE A 54 -17.05 21.77 -14.23
N GLU A 55 -16.61 22.54 -13.23
CA GLU A 55 -17.44 23.44 -12.41
C GLU A 55 -18.66 22.74 -11.78
N LYS A 56 -18.54 21.44 -11.52
CA LYS A 56 -19.58 20.61 -10.91
C LYS A 56 -18.98 19.68 -9.87
N PRO A 57 -19.68 19.41 -8.74
CA PRO A 57 -19.21 18.45 -7.76
C PRO A 57 -19.03 17.04 -8.36
N ILE A 58 -17.89 16.42 -8.09
CA ILE A 58 -17.66 15.02 -8.43
C ILE A 58 -18.36 14.13 -7.41
N ILE A 59 -19.10 13.15 -7.90
CA ILE A 59 -19.80 12.18 -7.08
C ILE A 59 -19.16 10.81 -7.31
N THR A 60 -18.23 10.46 -6.40
CA THR A 60 -17.66 9.11 -6.33
C THR A 60 -18.01 8.48 -4.99
N GLN A 61 -17.88 7.15 -4.92
CA GLN A 61 -18.17 6.42 -3.69
C GLN A 61 -17.23 6.84 -2.55
N TYR A 62 -15.90 6.93 -2.80
CA TYR A 62 -14.92 7.34 -1.81
C TYR A 62 -15.09 8.80 -1.35
N LEU A 63 -15.49 9.74 -2.23
CA LEU A 63 -15.77 11.12 -1.83
C LEU A 63 -17.02 11.20 -0.95
N THR A 64 -18.05 10.45 -1.31
CA THR A 64 -19.31 10.41 -0.54
C THR A 64 -19.09 9.79 0.83
N TYR A 65 -18.45 8.63 0.88
CA TYR A 65 -18.11 7.95 2.13
C TYR A 65 -17.15 8.80 2.99
N GLY A 66 -16.12 9.37 2.36
CA GLY A 66 -15.12 10.17 3.01
C GLY A 66 -15.68 11.40 3.73
N LYS A 67 -16.58 12.14 3.07
CA LYS A 67 -17.27 13.30 3.67
C LYS A 67 -18.10 12.93 4.91
N ASN A 68 -18.73 11.75 4.90
CA ASN A 68 -19.54 11.29 6.03
C ASN A 68 -18.69 10.76 7.20
N HIS A 69 -17.41 10.40 6.97
CA HIS A 69 -16.51 9.80 7.95
C HIS A 69 -15.19 10.59 8.11
N GLU A 70 -15.19 11.87 7.75
CA GLU A 70 -13.98 12.71 7.65
C GLU A 70 -13.07 12.62 8.88
N LYS A 71 -13.62 12.78 10.07
CA LYS A 71 -12.85 12.79 11.32
C LYS A 71 -12.13 11.46 11.54
N GLU A 72 -12.81 10.35 11.35
CA GLU A 72 -12.25 9.01 11.52
C GLU A 72 -11.15 8.73 10.50
N ILE A 73 -11.43 9.01 9.22
CA ILE A 73 -10.49 8.81 8.12
C ILE A 73 -9.22 9.65 8.33
N LYS A 74 -9.38 10.90 8.72
CA LYS A 74 -8.27 11.82 8.99
C LYS A 74 -7.34 11.31 10.09
N GLU A 75 -7.90 10.78 11.19
CA GLU A 75 -7.12 10.20 12.29
C GLU A 75 -6.43 8.87 11.90
N LEU A 76 -7.08 8.03 11.09
CA LEU A 76 -6.48 6.81 10.56
C LEU A 76 -5.36 7.12 9.56
N PHE A 77 -5.63 8.02 8.61
CA PHE A 77 -4.65 8.43 7.60
C PHE A 77 -3.38 8.99 8.24
N LYS A 78 -3.52 9.83 9.25
CA LYS A 78 -2.39 10.39 9.99
C LYS A 78 -1.45 9.33 10.56
N LYS A 79 -1.97 8.16 10.97
CA LYS A 79 -1.16 7.06 11.50
C LYS A 79 -0.39 6.31 10.43
N GLU A 80 -0.87 6.27 9.19
CA GLU A 80 -0.37 5.42 8.11
C GLU A 80 0.26 6.18 6.93
N MET A 81 0.06 7.50 6.83
CA MET A 81 0.42 8.31 5.66
C MET A 81 1.92 8.27 5.29
N PHE A 82 2.80 7.95 6.23
CA PHE A 82 4.24 7.82 5.97
C PHE A 82 4.68 6.38 5.67
N SER A 83 3.74 5.43 5.59
CA SER A 83 4.02 4.05 5.21
C SER A 83 4.00 3.86 3.69
N ASN A 84 4.48 2.69 3.24
CA ASN A 84 4.39 2.24 1.84
C ASN A 84 3.27 1.21 1.64
N ASN A 85 2.35 1.10 2.60
CA ASN A 85 1.28 0.13 2.56
C ASN A 85 -0.01 0.75 2.05
N PHE A 86 -0.35 0.51 0.80
CA PHE A 86 -1.55 1.05 0.14
C PHE A 86 -2.84 0.30 0.49
N THR A 87 -2.77 -0.84 1.14
CA THR A 87 -3.91 -1.76 1.34
C THR A 87 -5.15 -1.09 1.92
N ASN A 88 -4.98 -0.11 2.81
CA ASN A 88 -6.09 0.60 3.42
C ASN A 88 -6.53 1.86 2.65
N TRP A 89 -5.73 2.31 1.66
CA TRP A 89 -5.86 3.67 1.13
C TRP A 89 -6.07 3.76 -0.36
N LEU A 90 -5.43 2.89 -1.16
CA LEU A 90 -5.35 3.06 -2.61
C LEU A 90 -5.43 1.71 -3.32
N TYR A 91 -6.07 1.69 -4.50
CA TYR A 91 -6.14 0.54 -5.39
C TYR A 91 -6.76 -0.70 -4.73
N ASN A 92 -7.66 -0.50 -3.79
CA ASN A 92 -8.25 -1.56 -2.95
C ASN A 92 -9.74 -1.82 -3.23
N GLY A 93 -10.29 -1.25 -4.30
CA GLY A 93 -11.69 -1.38 -4.69
C GLY A 93 -12.21 -2.81 -4.89
N SER A 94 -11.31 -3.76 -5.23
CA SER A 94 -11.66 -5.17 -5.32
C SER A 94 -11.80 -5.88 -3.96
N GLN A 95 -11.35 -5.25 -2.87
CA GLN A 95 -11.31 -5.82 -1.53
C GLN A 95 -12.24 -5.13 -0.53
N LYS A 96 -12.60 -3.89 -0.81
CA LYS A 96 -13.41 -3.03 0.06
C LYS A 96 -14.52 -2.38 -0.78
N GLU A 97 -15.78 -2.79 -0.55
CA GLU A 97 -16.89 -2.29 -1.36
C GLU A 97 -17.24 -0.83 -1.05
N GLU A 98 -17.54 -0.50 0.20
CA GLU A 98 -18.06 0.83 0.56
C GLU A 98 -16.98 1.87 0.89
N ASN A 99 -15.86 1.44 1.45
CA ASN A 99 -14.79 2.31 1.92
C ASN A 99 -13.47 2.11 1.17
N ALA A 100 -13.57 1.77 -0.13
CA ALA A 100 -12.42 1.64 -1.01
C ALA A 100 -11.82 3.01 -1.33
N ASP A 101 -10.52 3.00 -1.64
CA ASP A 101 -9.79 4.10 -2.26
C ASP A 101 -9.87 5.45 -1.50
N LEU A 102 -9.96 5.38 -0.16
CA LEU A 102 -10.04 6.56 0.69
C LEU A 102 -8.82 7.49 0.62
N GLY A 103 -7.70 7.02 0.10
CA GLY A 103 -6.53 7.85 -0.21
C GLY A 103 -6.84 8.94 -1.23
N TYR A 104 -7.68 8.64 -2.24
CA TYR A 104 -8.17 9.64 -3.21
C TYR A 104 -8.94 10.75 -2.50
N TYR A 105 -9.87 10.39 -1.61
CA TYR A 105 -10.61 11.37 -0.81
C TYR A 105 -9.69 12.26 0.03
N VAL A 106 -8.73 11.67 0.75
CA VAL A 106 -7.82 12.46 1.59
C VAL A 106 -6.95 13.37 0.74
N GLY A 107 -6.42 12.88 -0.36
CA GLY A 107 -5.64 13.69 -1.30
C GLY A 107 -6.43 14.85 -1.90
N TYR A 108 -7.67 14.59 -2.30
CA TYR A 108 -8.61 15.60 -2.76
C TYR A 108 -8.84 16.70 -1.69
N GLU A 109 -9.12 16.32 -0.44
CA GLU A 109 -9.35 17.29 0.64
C GLU A 109 -8.09 18.08 1.02
N ILE A 110 -6.88 17.47 0.94
CA ILE A 110 -5.61 18.19 1.12
C ILE A 110 -5.43 19.25 0.03
N CYS A 111 -5.65 18.90 -1.23
CA CYS A 111 -5.55 19.85 -2.37
C CYS A 111 -6.58 20.96 -2.29
N LYS A 112 -7.82 20.63 -1.96
CA LYS A 112 -8.90 21.59 -1.74
C LYS A 112 -8.60 22.56 -0.60
N SER A 113 -8.07 22.04 0.51
CA SER A 113 -7.64 22.86 1.64
C SER A 113 -6.49 23.79 1.26
N TYR A 114 -5.48 23.30 0.51
CA TYR A 114 -4.40 24.13 0.00
C TYR A 114 -4.92 25.25 -0.89
N TYR A 115 -5.74 24.92 -1.87
CA TYR A 115 -6.37 25.89 -2.77
C TYR A 115 -7.16 26.95 -2.01
N ASN A 116 -8.01 26.55 -1.05
CA ASN A 116 -8.85 27.47 -0.28
C ASN A 116 -8.02 28.44 0.58
N ASN A 117 -6.89 27.97 1.12
CA ASN A 117 -5.99 28.80 1.95
C ASN A 117 -5.02 29.68 1.12
N SER A 118 -4.91 29.48 -0.19
CA SER A 118 -4.04 30.25 -1.06
C SER A 118 -4.69 31.55 -1.50
N ALA A 119 -3.95 32.67 -1.46
CA ALA A 119 -4.44 33.97 -1.94
C ALA A 119 -4.56 34.01 -3.46
N ASP A 120 -3.60 33.43 -4.18
CA ASP A 120 -3.58 33.28 -5.64
C ASP A 120 -4.06 31.88 -6.03
N LYS A 121 -5.25 31.80 -6.60
CA LYS A 121 -5.89 30.55 -7.00
C LYS A 121 -5.24 29.92 -8.23
N SER A 122 -4.78 30.74 -9.16
CA SER A 122 -4.07 30.26 -10.36
C SER A 122 -2.71 29.65 -10.00
N GLN A 123 -1.97 30.31 -9.11
CA GLN A 123 -0.72 29.74 -8.60
C GLN A 123 -0.97 28.46 -7.80
N ALA A 124 -2.05 28.40 -7.01
CA ALA A 124 -2.39 27.21 -6.25
C ALA A 124 -2.66 25.97 -7.14
N ILE A 125 -3.36 26.17 -8.26
CA ILE A 125 -3.57 25.09 -9.25
C ILE A 125 -2.24 24.61 -9.81
N LYS A 126 -1.35 25.54 -10.19
CA LYS A 126 -0.03 25.22 -10.69
C LYS A 126 0.81 24.47 -9.66
N ASP A 127 0.83 24.93 -8.41
CA ASP A 127 1.55 24.30 -7.32
C ASP A 127 1.07 22.85 -7.06
N ILE A 128 -0.24 22.58 -7.22
CA ILE A 128 -0.83 21.25 -7.09
C ILE A 128 -0.38 20.34 -8.22
N ILE A 129 -0.44 20.79 -9.48
CA ILE A 129 -0.11 19.97 -10.65
C ILE A 129 1.39 19.73 -10.75
N GLU A 130 2.22 20.76 -10.53
CA GLU A 130 3.67 20.71 -10.68
C GLU A 130 4.42 20.21 -9.44
N LEU A 131 3.70 19.80 -8.38
CA LEU A 131 4.32 19.22 -7.18
C LEU A 131 5.23 18.04 -7.57
N ASN A 132 6.46 18.04 -7.07
CA ASN A 132 7.35 16.89 -7.27
C ASN A 132 6.95 15.76 -6.32
N TYR A 133 6.14 14.81 -6.82
CA TYR A 133 5.63 13.67 -6.05
C TYR A 133 6.71 12.62 -5.71
N ASN A 134 7.94 12.74 -6.24
CA ASN A 134 9.09 11.93 -5.82
C ASN A 134 9.82 12.53 -4.60
N ASP A 135 9.63 13.81 -4.33
CA ASP A 135 10.29 14.51 -3.23
C ASP A 135 9.40 14.50 -1.98
N ASP A 136 9.72 13.62 -1.05
CA ASP A 136 9.02 13.49 0.22
C ASP A 136 8.94 14.80 0.99
N LYS A 137 10.00 15.61 0.93
CA LYS A 137 10.03 16.90 1.63
C LYS A 137 9.09 17.90 0.98
N ALA A 138 9.07 18.00 -0.35
CA ALA A 138 8.15 18.88 -1.07
C ALA A 138 6.69 18.52 -0.77
N VAL A 139 6.35 17.23 -0.75
CA VAL A 139 5.00 16.73 -0.42
C VAL A 139 4.62 17.04 1.05
N GLU A 140 5.55 16.88 1.99
CA GLU A 140 5.32 17.22 3.40
C GLU A 140 5.15 18.74 3.61
N ASP A 141 5.96 19.56 2.92
CA ASP A 141 5.82 21.02 2.93
C ASP A 141 4.48 21.46 2.33
N PHE A 142 4.02 20.79 1.25
CA PHE A 142 2.70 21.01 0.66
C PHE A 142 1.57 20.66 1.65
N LEU A 143 1.63 19.47 2.28
CA LEU A 143 0.69 19.08 3.33
C LEU A 143 0.62 20.10 4.46
N TYR A 144 1.77 20.59 4.93
CA TYR A 144 1.83 21.61 5.98
C TYR A 144 1.17 22.92 5.54
N LYS A 145 1.46 23.40 4.33
CA LYS A 145 0.86 24.62 3.76
C LYS A 145 -0.64 24.48 3.52
N SER A 146 -1.13 23.28 3.24
CA SER A 146 -2.56 23.02 3.04
C SER A 146 -3.39 23.30 4.29
N LYS A 147 -2.80 23.22 5.49
CA LYS A 147 -3.48 23.30 6.79
C LYS A 147 -4.58 22.24 6.96
N TYR A 148 -4.53 21.15 6.19
CA TYR A 148 -5.48 20.05 6.32
C TYR A 148 -5.51 19.47 7.74
N PHE A 149 -4.34 19.29 8.34
CA PHE A 149 -4.23 18.98 9.77
C PHE A 149 -4.07 20.29 10.57
N ASN A 150 -4.94 20.49 11.57
CA ASN A 150 -4.91 21.68 12.44
C ASN A 150 -3.75 21.66 13.47
N GLU A 151 -3.00 20.58 13.52
CA GLU A 151 -1.93 20.36 14.50
C GLU A 151 -0.61 20.06 13.80
N LYS A 152 0.49 20.27 14.55
CA LYS A 152 1.82 19.95 14.05
C LYS A 152 2.01 18.44 13.93
N ILE A 153 2.34 17.96 12.73
CA ILE A 153 2.63 16.56 12.46
C ILE A 153 4.01 16.18 13.00
N ASN A 154 4.05 15.23 13.95
CA ASN A 154 5.28 14.64 14.43
C ASN A 154 5.61 13.36 13.64
N LYS A 155 6.25 13.51 12.49
CA LYS A 155 6.63 12.41 11.58
C LYS A 155 7.39 11.30 12.31
N ARG A 156 8.39 11.64 13.15
CA ARG A 156 9.20 10.64 13.86
C ARG A 156 8.36 9.78 14.80
N LYS A 157 7.42 10.39 15.50
CA LYS A 157 6.51 9.67 16.40
C LYS A 157 5.59 8.75 15.59
N ILE A 158 4.99 9.24 14.51
CA ILE A 158 4.08 8.46 13.66
C ILE A 158 4.80 7.23 13.10
N ILE A 159 5.97 7.39 12.48
CA ILE A 159 6.76 6.28 11.94
C ILE A 159 7.11 5.26 13.04
N LYS A 160 7.57 5.74 14.21
CA LYS A 160 7.90 4.87 15.33
C LYS A 160 6.69 4.08 15.84
N ASP A 161 5.53 4.72 15.94
CA ASP A 161 4.31 4.07 16.43
C ASP A 161 3.75 3.09 15.38
N TYR A 162 3.83 3.42 14.09
CA TYR A 162 3.50 2.48 12.99
C TYR A 162 4.41 1.24 13.05
N SER A 163 5.74 1.42 13.15
CA SER A 163 6.71 0.32 13.15
C SER A 163 6.51 -0.66 14.32
N LYS A 164 6.07 -0.20 15.49
CA LYS A 164 5.74 -1.07 16.63
C LYS A 164 4.57 -2.04 16.34
N ASN A 165 3.70 -1.65 15.41
CA ASN A 165 2.54 -2.44 15.04
C ASN A 165 2.80 -3.39 13.87
N GLN A 166 3.92 -3.25 13.17
CA GLN A 166 4.30 -4.14 12.08
C GLN A 166 4.67 -5.55 12.58
N PRO A 167 4.21 -6.61 11.93
CA PRO A 167 4.68 -7.96 12.20
C PRO A 167 6.13 -8.13 11.75
N TYR A 168 6.84 -9.07 12.38
CA TYR A 168 8.18 -9.50 11.97
C TYR A 168 8.30 -11.03 12.04
N ILE A 169 9.27 -11.59 11.31
CA ILE A 169 9.57 -13.02 11.36
C ILE A 169 10.37 -13.31 12.63
N VAL A 170 9.81 -14.12 13.51
CA VAL A 170 10.43 -14.52 14.78
C VAL A 170 11.47 -15.62 14.56
N LYS A 171 11.11 -16.65 13.79
CA LYS A 171 11.97 -17.80 13.51
C LYS A 171 11.48 -18.62 12.31
N ILE A 172 12.37 -19.44 11.82
CA ILE A 172 12.09 -20.51 10.86
C ILE A 172 12.29 -21.86 11.55
N GLU A 173 11.44 -22.82 11.29
CA GLU A 173 11.50 -24.17 11.84
C GLU A 173 11.32 -25.21 10.72
N PRO A 174 11.90 -26.43 10.86
CA PRO A 174 12.57 -27.01 12.03
C PRO A 174 14.07 -26.69 12.12
N PHE A 175 14.59 -25.78 11.31
CA PHE A 175 16.01 -25.40 11.33
C PHE A 175 16.15 -23.86 11.40
N LYS A 176 17.32 -23.38 11.80
CA LYS A 176 17.62 -21.93 11.83
C LYS A 176 17.98 -21.45 10.43
N ASN A 177 17.60 -20.22 10.09
CA ASN A 177 18.04 -19.56 8.86
C ASN A 177 19.59 -19.62 8.76
N LYS A 178 20.14 -19.84 7.55
CA LYS A 178 21.55 -20.04 7.24
C LYS A 178 22.15 -21.35 7.75
N SER A 179 21.33 -22.33 8.16
CA SER A 179 21.78 -23.67 8.53
C SER A 179 22.47 -24.39 7.37
N LYS A 180 23.57 -25.13 7.64
CA LYS A 180 24.34 -25.83 6.62
C LYS A 180 24.17 -27.35 6.64
N ASN A 181 23.36 -27.89 7.57
CA ASN A 181 23.18 -29.33 7.79
C ASN A 181 21.68 -29.69 7.89
N VAL A 182 20.86 -29.15 7.00
CA VAL A 182 19.44 -29.46 6.97
C VAL A 182 19.21 -30.86 6.42
N LYS A 183 18.31 -31.61 7.06
CA LYS A 183 17.95 -32.95 6.62
C LYS A 183 17.17 -32.90 5.31
N PRO A 184 17.59 -33.58 4.23
CA PRO A 184 16.89 -33.54 2.95
C PRO A 184 15.52 -34.22 2.96
N GLU A 185 15.23 -35.08 3.95
CA GLU A 185 13.92 -35.75 4.13
C GLU A 185 12.82 -34.82 4.64
N LEU A 186 13.15 -33.60 5.07
CA LEU A 186 12.15 -32.61 5.53
C LEU A 186 11.18 -32.27 4.41
N LYS A 187 9.89 -32.31 4.74
CA LYS A 187 8.77 -31.98 3.81
C LYS A 187 8.08 -30.68 4.14
N GLU A 188 8.33 -30.13 5.31
CA GLU A 188 7.70 -28.87 5.74
C GLU A 188 8.73 -27.88 6.30
N LEU A 189 8.49 -26.62 6.01
CA LEU A 189 9.18 -25.48 6.58
C LEU A 189 8.11 -24.54 7.17
N LYS A 190 8.34 -24.05 8.38
CA LYS A 190 7.42 -23.16 9.09
C LYS A 190 8.08 -21.80 9.30
N ILE A 191 7.33 -20.75 9.01
CA ILE A 191 7.70 -19.36 9.23
C ILE A 191 6.81 -18.83 10.34
N ASN A 192 7.41 -18.42 11.46
CA ASN A 192 6.70 -17.92 12.63
C ASN A 192 6.76 -16.39 12.67
N PHE A 193 5.60 -15.76 12.78
CA PHE A 193 5.45 -14.32 12.85
C PHE A 193 5.15 -13.85 14.28
N SER A 194 5.46 -12.60 14.57
CA SER A 194 5.21 -11.97 15.88
C SER A 194 3.74 -11.66 16.15
N LYS A 195 2.91 -11.61 15.10
CA LYS A 195 1.48 -11.29 15.15
C LYS A 195 0.66 -12.27 14.34
N GLU A 196 -0.66 -12.25 14.52
CA GLU A 196 -1.61 -12.94 13.65
C GLU A 196 -1.61 -12.28 12.27
N MET A 197 -1.48 -13.11 11.23
CA MET A 197 -1.34 -12.66 9.86
C MET A 197 -2.67 -12.75 9.10
N ASN A 198 -2.84 -11.88 8.11
CA ASN A 198 -3.87 -12.05 7.10
C ASN A 198 -3.51 -13.29 6.26
N THR A 199 -4.43 -14.25 6.19
CA THR A 199 -4.17 -15.56 5.54
C THR A 199 -4.49 -15.60 4.06
N GLN A 200 -5.07 -14.52 3.52
CA GLN A 200 -5.51 -14.47 2.12
C GLN A 200 -4.36 -14.18 1.16
N TYR A 201 -3.33 -13.48 1.63
CA TYR A 201 -2.24 -13.00 0.78
C TYR A 201 -0.88 -13.35 1.36
N PHE A 202 0.05 -13.69 0.47
CA PHE A 202 1.45 -13.89 0.78
C PHE A 202 2.32 -13.56 -0.44
N SER A 203 3.56 -13.17 -0.23
CA SER A 203 4.52 -12.88 -1.29
C SER A 203 5.86 -13.52 -0.98
N ILE A 204 6.14 -14.62 -1.69
CA ILE A 204 7.41 -15.35 -1.62
C ILE A 204 7.95 -15.44 -3.04
N SER A 205 9.18 -14.98 -3.24
CA SER A 205 9.82 -14.92 -4.55
C SER A 205 11.14 -15.68 -4.61
N TYR A 206 11.58 -15.92 -5.82
CA TYR A 206 12.93 -16.42 -6.08
C TYR A 206 13.95 -15.38 -5.64
N SER A 207 15.11 -15.85 -5.17
CA SER A 207 16.29 -15.01 -5.05
C SER A 207 16.95 -14.78 -6.41
N GLU A 208 18.00 -13.97 -6.46
CA GLU A 208 18.84 -13.77 -7.66
C GLU A 208 19.41 -15.09 -8.21
N LYS A 209 19.55 -16.13 -7.38
CA LYS A 209 19.99 -17.46 -7.79
C LYS A 209 18.96 -18.22 -8.65
N GLY A 210 17.72 -17.73 -8.69
CA GLY A 210 16.67 -18.26 -9.56
C GLY A 210 15.97 -19.51 -9.04
N LYS A 211 15.18 -20.11 -9.93
CA LYS A 211 14.25 -21.20 -9.63
C LYS A 211 14.90 -22.46 -9.07
N ASP A 212 16.12 -22.78 -9.49
CA ASP A 212 16.81 -23.99 -9.06
C ASP A 212 17.14 -24.03 -7.57
N TYR A 213 17.20 -22.87 -6.94
CA TYR A 213 17.45 -22.74 -5.50
C TYR A 213 16.18 -22.62 -4.67
N PHE A 214 15.01 -22.64 -5.30
CA PHE A 214 13.72 -22.46 -4.65
C PHE A 214 13.14 -23.81 -4.22
N PRO A 215 12.97 -24.07 -2.90
CA PRO A 215 12.55 -25.38 -2.41
C PRO A 215 11.03 -25.55 -2.29
N ILE A 216 10.24 -24.45 -2.35
CA ILE A 216 8.83 -24.46 -1.99
C ILE A 216 8.01 -25.01 -3.14
N THR A 217 7.21 -26.05 -2.86
CA THR A 217 6.30 -26.67 -3.82
C THR A 217 4.87 -26.19 -3.66
N LYS A 218 4.46 -25.87 -2.42
CA LYS A 218 3.10 -25.43 -2.11
C LYS A 218 3.04 -24.70 -0.77
N VAL A 219 2.15 -23.74 -0.67
CA VAL A 219 1.71 -23.17 0.62
C VAL A 219 0.65 -24.09 1.18
N LYS A 220 0.87 -24.66 2.37
CA LYS A 220 -0.08 -25.54 3.06
C LYS A 220 -1.17 -24.73 3.77
N GLY A 221 -0.81 -23.57 4.33
CA GLY A 221 -1.72 -22.68 5.06
C GLY A 221 -1.09 -22.16 6.35
N TYR A 222 -1.94 -21.60 7.19
CA TYR A 222 -1.53 -21.05 8.48
C TYR A 222 -1.97 -21.94 9.65
N GLU A 223 -1.15 -21.96 10.70
CA GLU A 223 -1.35 -22.65 11.98
C GLU A 223 -1.12 -21.67 13.15
N ASN A 224 -1.38 -22.12 14.37
CA ASN A 224 -1.07 -21.38 15.61
C ASN A 224 -1.73 -19.97 15.63
N ASN A 225 -3.06 -19.92 15.47
CA ASN A 225 -3.82 -18.66 15.38
C ASN A 225 -3.24 -17.72 14.33
N ASP A 226 -3.00 -18.23 13.14
CA ASP A 226 -2.47 -17.50 11.98
C ASP A 226 -1.09 -16.86 12.18
N LYS A 227 -0.33 -17.29 13.20
CA LYS A 227 1.05 -16.83 13.44
C LYS A 227 2.12 -17.68 12.78
N THR A 228 1.76 -18.81 12.18
CA THR A 228 2.73 -19.74 11.59
C THR A 228 2.30 -20.11 10.19
N LEU A 229 3.05 -19.68 9.17
CA LEU A 229 2.87 -20.12 7.79
C LEU A 229 3.60 -21.44 7.58
N VAL A 230 2.92 -22.44 7.02
CA VAL A 230 3.47 -23.77 6.69
C VAL A 230 3.63 -23.89 5.20
N LEU A 231 4.86 -24.19 4.78
CA LEU A 231 5.27 -24.39 3.40
C LEU A 231 5.67 -25.83 3.17
N LEU A 232 5.15 -26.45 2.12
CA LEU A 232 5.65 -27.75 1.64
C LEU A 232 6.91 -27.53 0.81
N ILE A 233 7.94 -28.29 1.10
CA ILE A 233 9.25 -28.19 0.44
C ILE A 233 9.69 -29.55 -0.12
N ASP A 234 10.50 -29.48 -1.19
CA ASP A 234 11.20 -30.64 -1.74
C ASP A 234 12.69 -30.36 -1.79
N LEU A 235 13.46 -31.19 -1.08
CA LEU A 235 14.88 -31.00 -0.86
C LEU A 235 15.68 -32.15 -1.44
N LYS A 236 16.82 -31.85 -2.07
CA LYS A 236 17.85 -32.82 -2.52
C LYS A 236 19.06 -32.79 -1.58
N PRO A 237 19.79 -33.88 -1.41
CA PRO A 237 21.03 -33.91 -0.63
C PRO A 237 22.11 -32.97 -1.21
N ASN A 238 22.98 -32.45 -0.34
CA ASN A 238 24.13 -31.61 -0.69
C ASN A 238 23.81 -30.38 -1.52
N LYS A 239 22.60 -29.81 -1.37
CA LYS A 239 22.12 -28.67 -2.19
C LYS A 239 21.87 -27.42 -1.35
N GLU A 240 22.18 -26.26 -1.94
CA GLU A 240 21.83 -24.96 -1.38
C GLU A 240 20.43 -24.53 -1.83
N TYR A 241 19.72 -23.88 -0.93
CA TYR A 241 18.40 -23.33 -1.17
C TYR A 241 18.29 -21.88 -0.69
N GLU A 242 17.54 -21.09 -1.43
CA GLU A 242 17.36 -19.68 -1.15
C GLU A 242 16.03 -19.17 -1.70
N PHE A 243 15.31 -18.37 -0.90
CA PHE A 243 14.11 -17.64 -1.33
C PHE A 243 13.94 -16.37 -0.50
N ILE A 244 13.07 -15.48 -0.97
CA ILE A 244 12.80 -14.19 -0.36
C ILE A 244 11.34 -14.09 0.05
N ILE A 245 11.09 -13.69 1.30
CA ILE A 245 9.79 -13.29 1.81
C ILE A 245 9.73 -11.76 1.72
N THR A 246 8.74 -11.21 1.03
CA THR A 246 8.63 -9.77 0.84
C THR A 246 7.44 -9.20 1.63
N ASN A 247 7.47 -7.91 1.96
CA ASN A 247 6.36 -7.22 2.63
C ASN A 247 5.21 -6.85 1.68
N LYS A 248 5.29 -7.17 0.38
CA LYS A 248 4.30 -6.75 -0.64
C LYS A 248 2.89 -7.23 -0.36
N SER A 249 2.75 -8.42 0.27
CA SER A 249 1.44 -9.00 0.58
C SER A 249 1.37 -9.61 2.00
N PHE A 250 2.48 -9.69 2.71
CA PHE A 250 2.46 -10.12 4.11
C PHE A 250 2.05 -8.98 5.02
N MET A 251 0.91 -9.11 5.66
CA MET A 251 0.40 -8.14 6.63
C MET A 251 -0.25 -8.83 7.82
N SER A 252 -0.31 -8.16 8.95
CA SER A 252 -1.08 -8.62 10.11
C SER A 252 -2.59 -8.55 9.83
N LYS A 253 -3.41 -9.16 10.68
CA LYS A 253 -4.88 -9.03 10.62
C LYS A 253 -5.33 -7.58 10.74
N GLU A 254 -4.58 -6.74 11.45
CA GLU A 254 -4.87 -5.31 11.58
C GLU A 254 -4.42 -4.49 10.35
N GLY A 255 -3.84 -5.13 9.31
CA GLY A 255 -3.44 -4.47 8.07
C GLY A 255 -2.03 -3.86 8.07
N TYR A 256 -1.20 -4.09 9.08
CA TYR A 256 0.20 -3.62 9.09
C TYR A 256 1.09 -4.57 8.28
N SER A 257 1.82 -4.03 7.31
CA SER A 257 2.76 -4.80 6.50
C SER A 257 3.95 -5.32 7.31
N LEU A 258 4.55 -6.42 6.84
CA LEU A 258 5.78 -6.96 7.43
C LEU A 258 6.87 -5.88 7.48
N ILE A 259 7.58 -5.76 8.61
CA ILE A 259 8.57 -4.70 8.82
C ILE A 259 9.77 -4.80 7.87
N SER A 260 10.17 -6.02 7.50
CA SER A 260 11.26 -6.23 6.55
C SER A 260 10.72 -6.19 5.13
N GLU A 261 11.23 -5.28 4.29
CA GLU A 261 10.90 -5.25 2.86
C GLU A 261 11.21 -6.59 2.20
N GLU A 262 12.38 -7.14 2.54
CA GLU A 262 12.82 -8.45 2.10
C GLU A 262 13.44 -9.22 3.28
N TYR A 263 13.03 -10.46 3.47
CA TYR A 263 13.63 -11.39 4.41
C TYR A 263 14.14 -12.60 3.64
N GLN A 264 15.45 -12.69 3.52
CA GLN A 264 16.12 -13.78 2.80
C GLN A 264 16.24 -15.02 3.67
N VAL A 265 15.74 -16.15 3.18
CA VAL A 265 15.90 -17.48 3.76
C VAL A 265 16.94 -18.23 2.95
N LYS A 266 18.00 -18.69 3.62
CA LYS A 266 19.09 -19.48 3.04
C LYS A 266 19.36 -20.70 3.88
N PHE A 267 19.66 -21.83 3.25
CA PHE A 267 20.15 -23.02 3.95
C PHE A 267 20.79 -24.00 2.97
N LYS A 268 21.51 -24.99 3.52
CA LYS A 268 22.10 -26.07 2.76
C LYS A 268 21.74 -27.40 3.41
N THR A 269 21.40 -28.39 2.59
CA THR A 269 21.19 -29.77 3.03
C THR A 269 22.52 -30.49 3.21
N LYS A 270 22.54 -31.50 4.08
CA LYS A 270 23.63 -32.45 4.20
C LYS A 270 23.56 -33.53 3.12
#